data_5958e955825f7a2c0f4c969af1bd7696
#
_entry.id   5958e955825f7a2c0f4c969af1bd7696
#
_cell.length_a   1.000
_cell.length_b   1.000
_cell.length_c   1.000
_cell.angle_alpha   90.00
_cell.angle_beta   90.00
_cell.angle_gamma   90.00
#
_symmetry.space_group_name_H-M   'P 1'
#
loop_
_entity.id
_entity.type
_entity.pdbx_description
1 polymer ?
#
loop_
_entity_poly.entity_id
_entity_poly.type
_entity_poly.pdbx_seq_one_letter_code
_entity_poly.pdbx_strand_id
1 'polypeptide(L)'
;VVDDTVSIHHDFLKILRPDMGSKALEQARGSLFGDSNPVRTNDEFTVNCADQGAAALALVETAVKERKPYAVAFVDMRMPPGWDGLETIERLWAADAALQVVICTAYSDQPWEEIRDRIGRTDQLLILQKPFNSIEVLQLATALCRKWDLARKVAGQVSELSQLVDERTMELRQ
;
A
#
# COMPACT_ATOMS: atom_id res chain seq x y z
N VAL A 1 0.60 -1.60 -7.66
CA VAL A 1 0.48 -0.40 -8.51
C VAL A 1 -0.52 -0.70 -9.60
N VAL A 2 -1.50 0.17 -9.79
CA VAL A 2 -2.57 0.04 -10.78
C VAL A 2 -2.54 1.28 -11.67
N ASP A 3 -2.07 1.12 -12.90
CA ASP A 3 -1.88 2.21 -13.87
C ASP A 3 -1.81 1.60 -15.27
N ASP A 4 -2.46 2.15 -16.27
CA ASP A 4 -2.45 1.63 -17.64
C ASP A 4 -1.14 1.93 -18.39
N THR A 5 -0.25 2.71 -17.78
CA THR A 5 1.00 3.17 -18.35
C THR A 5 2.20 2.35 -17.85
N VAL A 6 2.76 1.51 -18.69
CA VAL A 6 3.88 0.61 -18.35
C VAL A 6 5.12 1.35 -17.81
N SER A 7 5.40 2.57 -18.27
CA SER A 7 6.52 3.37 -17.75
C SER A 7 6.34 3.72 -16.27
N ILE A 8 5.12 3.98 -15.83
CA ILE A 8 4.81 4.23 -14.41
C ILE A 8 5.10 2.99 -13.57
N HIS A 9 4.73 1.79 -14.05
CA HIS A 9 5.10 0.54 -13.36
C HIS A 9 6.62 0.41 -13.17
N HIS A 10 7.40 0.71 -14.22
CA HIS A 10 8.85 0.66 -14.12
C HIS A 10 9.41 1.68 -13.14
N ASP A 11 8.84 2.88 -13.08
CA ASP A 11 9.28 3.91 -12.14
C ASP A 11 9.01 3.49 -10.70
N PHE A 12 7.81 2.97 -10.40
CA PHE A 12 7.50 2.42 -9.08
C PHE A 12 8.40 1.25 -8.68
N LEU A 13 8.68 0.33 -9.61
CA LEU A 13 9.57 -0.79 -9.36
C LEU A 13 10.99 -0.33 -9.04
N LYS A 14 11.53 0.67 -9.76
CA LYS A 14 12.85 1.26 -9.48
C LYS A 14 12.90 1.94 -8.12
N ILE A 15 11.83 2.65 -7.75
CA ILE A 15 11.75 3.39 -6.48
C ILE A 15 11.65 2.43 -5.29
N LEU A 16 10.77 1.44 -5.38
CA LEU A 16 10.41 0.56 -4.26
C LEU A 16 11.27 -0.70 -4.19
N ARG A 17 11.95 -1.06 -5.28
CA ARG A 17 12.92 -2.16 -5.35
C ARG A 17 14.26 -1.65 -5.87
N PRO A 18 15.04 -0.89 -5.09
CA PRO A 18 16.37 -0.50 -5.52
C PRO A 18 17.22 -1.75 -5.76
N ASP A 19 17.80 -1.85 -6.94
CA ASP A 19 18.56 -3.00 -7.39
C ASP A 19 19.62 -3.43 -6.38
N MET A 20 19.81 -4.75 -6.24
CA MET A 20 20.88 -5.36 -5.41
C MET A 20 22.27 -4.85 -5.76
N GLY A 21 22.48 -4.32 -6.97
CA GLY A 21 23.74 -3.68 -7.39
C GLY A 21 24.06 -2.39 -6.62
N SER A 22 23.07 -1.61 -6.20
CA SER A 22 23.29 -0.42 -5.39
C SER A 22 23.67 -0.77 -3.96
N LYS A 23 23.11 -1.85 -3.41
CA LYS A 23 23.47 -2.37 -2.07
C LYS A 23 24.94 -2.84 -1.99
N ALA A 24 25.41 -3.52 -3.04
CA ALA A 24 26.81 -3.94 -3.11
C ALA A 24 27.78 -2.75 -3.22
N LEU A 25 27.37 -1.70 -3.95
CA LEU A 25 28.16 -0.47 -4.08
C LEU A 25 28.15 0.35 -2.80
N GLU A 26 27.05 0.44 -2.07
CA GLU A 26 26.95 1.10 -0.77
C GLU A 26 27.72 0.35 0.32
N GLN A 27 27.66 -0.98 0.34
CA GLN A 27 28.49 -1.79 1.23
C GLN A 27 29.97 -1.62 0.94
N ALA A 28 30.37 -1.58 -0.34
CA ALA A 28 31.76 -1.31 -0.72
C ALA A 28 32.22 0.11 -0.33
N ARG A 29 31.34 1.12 -0.44
CA ARG A 29 31.62 2.49 0.05
C ARG A 29 31.73 2.56 1.57
N GLY A 30 30.81 1.89 2.30
CA GLY A 30 30.86 1.84 3.77
C GLY A 30 32.13 1.18 4.31
N SER A 31 32.65 0.15 3.65
CA SER A 31 33.90 -0.51 4.02
C SER A 31 35.16 0.30 3.68
N LEU A 32 35.06 1.25 2.74
CA LEU A 32 36.20 2.07 2.31
C LEU A 32 36.29 3.42 3.01
N PHE A 33 35.18 3.97 3.49
CA PHE A 33 35.13 5.35 4.01
C PHE A 33 34.68 5.48 5.46
N GLY A 34 34.51 4.39 6.20
CA GLY A 34 34.25 4.35 7.64
C GLY A 34 33.01 5.17 8.06
N ASP A 35 32.02 4.48 8.62
CA ASP A 35 30.92 4.97 9.43
C ASP A 35 30.19 6.26 9.00
N SER A 36 29.32 6.12 8.07
CA SER A 36 28.03 6.80 8.15
C SER A 36 26.98 5.73 8.40
N ASN A 37 26.36 5.77 9.56
CA ASN A 37 25.28 4.88 9.95
C ASN A 37 24.21 4.91 8.82
N PRO A 38 24.10 3.87 7.98
CA PRO A 38 23.06 3.88 6.96
C PRO A 38 21.76 3.78 7.75
N VAL A 39 20.91 4.78 7.59
CA VAL A 39 19.49 4.64 7.93
C VAL A 39 19.04 3.36 7.21
N ARG A 40 18.94 2.26 7.95
CA ARG A 40 18.48 0.98 7.43
C ARG A 40 17.02 1.14 7.03
N THR A 41 16.77 1.63 5.84
CA THR A 41 15.50 1.44 5.14
C THR A 41 15.51 0.02 4.61
N ASN A 42 15.41 -0.94 5.53
CA ASN A 42 15.40 -2.38 5.22
C ASN A 42 13.97 -2.82 4.84
N ASP A 43 13.15 -1.93 4.34
CA ASP A 43 11.83 -2.24 3.87
C ASP A 43 11.93 -2.69 2.40
N GLU A 44 12.19 -3.97 2.20
CA GLU A 44 12.07 -4.61 0.89
C GLU A 44 10.58 -4.74 0.55
N PHE A 45 10.08 -3.86 -0.32
CA PHE A 45 8.69 -3.93 -0.78
C PHE A 45 8.51 -5.04 -1.82
N THR A 46 7.49 -5.87 -1.64
CA THR A 46 6.99 -6.74 -2.71
C THR A 46 5.98 -5.95 -3.53
N VAL A 47 6.31 -5.68 -4.79
CA VAL A 47 5.49 -4.84 -5.67
C VAL A 47 4.93 -5.68 -6.80
N ASN A 48 3.62 -5.63 -6.97
CA ASN A 48 2.89 -6.18 -8.11
C ASN A 48 2.25 -5.03 -8.89
N CYS A 49 2.18 -5.17 -10.20
CA CYS A 49 1.59 -4.19 -11.09
C CYS A 49 0.38 -4.78 -11.81
N ALA A 50 -0.62 -3.95 -12.05
CA ALA A 50 -1.79 -4.25 -12.86
C ALA A 50 -2.07 -3.07 -13.78
N ASP A 51 -2.42 -3.34 -15.00
CA ASP A 51 -2.73 -2.36 -16.04
C ASP A 51 -4.18 -1.85 -15.99
N GLN A 52 -5.05 -2.56 -15.29
CA GLN A 52 -6.47 -2.25 -15.18
C GLN A 52 -7.01 -2.61 -13.79
N GLY A 53 -8.10 -1.94 -13.39
CA GLY A 53 -8.76 -2.19 -12.11
C GLY A 53 -9.21 -3.63 -11.90
N ALA A 54 -9.71 -4.30 -12.95
CA ALA A 54 -10.13 -5.69 -12.86
C ALA A 54 -8.96 -6.65 -12.58
N ALA A 55 -7.79 -6.42 -13.18
CA ALA A 55 -6.58 -7.18 -12.90
C ALA A 55 -6.08 -6.93 -11.47
N ALA A 56 -6.14 -5.68 -10.99
CA ALA A 56 -5.82 -5.32 -9.63
C ALA A 56 -6.73 -6.03 -8.61
N LEU A 57 -8.04 -6.07 -8.86
CA LEU A 57 -9.00 -6.78 -8.02
C LEU A 57 -8.66 -8.26 -7.90
N ALA A 58 -8.38 -8.92 -9.03
CA ALA A 58 -8.00 -10.34 -9.03
C ALA A 58 -6.73 -10.61 -8.20
N LEU A 59 -5.73 -9.71 -8.26
CA LEU A 59 -4.54 -9.79 -7.42
C LEU A 59 -4.86 -9.65 -5.92
N VAL A 60 -5.70 -8.68 -5.55
CA VAL A 60 -6.09 -8.46 -4.15
C VAL A 60 -6.89 -9.63 -3.61
N GLU A 61 -7.89 -10.13 -4.34
CA GLU A 61 -8.67 -11.30 -3.94
C GLU A 61 -7.80 -12.55 -3.74
N THR A 62 -6.84 -12.77 -4.64
CA THR A 62 -5.89 -13.88 -4.53
C THR A 62 -5.03 -13.74 -3.28
N ALA A 63 -4.47 -12.55 -3.05
CA ALA A 63 -3.62 -12.26 -1.89
C ALA A 63 -4.38 -12.44 -0.55
N VAL A 64 -5.66 -12.05 -0.50
CA VAL A 64 -6.51 -12.27 0.67
C VAL A 64 -6.75 -13.77 0.90
N LYS A 65 -7.06 -14.54 -0.14
CA LYS A 65 -7.23 -16.01 -0.06
C LYS A 65 -5.97 -16.71 0.42
N GLU A 66 -4.80 -16.24 -0.03
CA GLU A 66 -3.49 -16.77 0.37
C GLU A 66 -3.02 -16.28 1.75
N ARG A 67 -3.79 -15.45 2.44
CA ARG A 67 -3.45 -14.82 3.72
C ARG A 67 -2.20 -13.92 3.67
N LYS A 68 -1.91 -13.38 2.49
CA LYS A 68 -0.83 -12.42 2.24
C LYS A 68 -1.38 -11.13 1.61
N PRO A 69 -2.33 -10.44 2.27
CA PRO A 69 -2.98 -9.27 1.72
C PRO A 69 -1.99 -8.13 1.48
N TYR A 70 -2.29 -7.29 0.51
CA TYR A 70 -1.51 -6.09 0.23
C TYR A 70 -1.73 -5.03 1.32
N ALA A 71 -0.67 -4.33 1.68
CA ALA A 71 -0.75 -3.22 2.62
C ALA A 71 -1.23 -1.93 1.94
N VAL A 72 -0.74 -1.67 0.71
CA VAL A 72 -0.94 -0.39 -0.01
C VAL A 72 -1.21 -0.66 -1.49
N ALA A 73 -2.17 0.08 -2.05
CA ALA A 73 -2.38 0.17 -3.50
C ALA A 73 -2.18 1.62 -3.96
N PHE A 74 -1.34 1.83 -4.95
CA PHE A 74 -1.25 3.07 -5.72
C PHE A 74 -2.12 2.90 -6.96
N VAL A 75 -3.13 3.74 -7.12
CA VAL A 75 -4.18 3.59 -8.16
C VAL A 75 -4.25 4.86 -8.99
N ASP A 76 -4.06 4.73 -10.30
CA ASP A 76 -4.28 5.84 -11.23
C ASP A 76 -5.78 6.20 -11.32
N MET A 77 -6.04 7.49 -11.50
CA MET A 77 -7.41 7.99 -11.60
C MET A 77 -8.06 7.65 -12.93
N ARG A 78 -7.27 7.54 -14.00
CA ARG A 78 -7.76 7.34 -15.38
C ARG A 78 -7.12 6.14 -16.03
N MET A 79 -7.87 5.08 -16.21
CA MET A 79 -7.41 3.82 -16.81
C MET A 79 -8.39 3.33 -17.89
N PRO A 80 -8.60 4.09 -18.99
CA PRO A 80 -9.45 3.61 -20.06
C PRO A 80 -8.87 2.33 -20.71
N PRO A 81 -9.70 1.42 -21.25
CA PRO A 81 -11.16 1.46 -21.35
C PRO A 81 -11.92 0.88 -20.15
N GLY A 82 -11.23 0.49 -19.07
CA GLY A 82 -11.80 -0.20 -17.90
C GLY A 82 -12.47 0.74 -16.89
N TRP A 83 -12.43 0.31 -15.64
CA TRP A 83 -12.94 1.10 -14.50
C TRP A 83 -12.04 2.31 -14.26
N ASP A 84 -12.65 3.41 -13.82
CA ASP A 84 -11.88 4.55 -13.30
C ASP A 84 -11.21 4.21 -11.96
N GLY A 85 -10.36 5.13 -11.48
CA GLY A 85 -9.66 4.94 -10.21
C GLY A 85 -10.61 4.79 -9.02
N LEU A 86 -11.70 5.56 -8.98
CA LEU A 86 -12.65 5.51 -7.87
C LEU A 86 -13.44 4.20 -7.84
N GLU A 87 -13.96 3.76 -8.97
CA GLU A 87 -14.63 2.45 -9.07
C GLU A 87 -13.68 1.32 -8.72
N THR A 88 -12.43 1.40 -9.16
CA THR A 88 -11.39 0.43 -8.80
C THR A 88 -11.21 0.37 -7.28
N ILE A 89 -11.05 1.51 -6.61
CA ILE A 89 -10.86 1.60 -5.16
C ILE A 89 -12.05 1.04 -4.39
N GLU A 90 -13.27 1.37 -4.78
CA GLU A 90 -14.49 0.85 -4.17
C GLU A 90 -14.50 -0.69 -4.19
N ARG A 91 -14.13 -1.30 -5.32
CA ARG A 91 -14.06 -2.75 -5.49
C ARG A 91 -12.90 -3.38 -4.70
N LEU A 92 -11.73 -2.74 -4.68
CA LEU A 92 -10.60 -3.20 -3.88
C LEU A 92 -10.93 -3.21 -2.38
N TRP A 93 -11.62 -2.19 -1.87
CA TRP A 93 -12.04 -2.14 -0.47
C TRP A 93 -13.19 -3.09 -0.14
N ALA A 94 -14.01 -3.45 -1.11
CA ALA A 94 -14.98 -4.52 -0.92
C ALA A 94 -14.30 -5.89 -0.74
N ALA A 95 -13.15 -6.12 -1.39
CA ALA A 95 -12.36 -7.34 -1.26
C ALA A 95 -11.45 -7.33 -0.01
N ASP A 96 -10.83 -6.19 0.30
CA ASP A 96 -9.97 -6.00 1.49
C ASP A 96 -10.18 -4.59 2.10
N ALA A 97 -10.98 -4.54 3.15
CA ALA A 97 -11.31 -3.31 3.85
C ALA A 97 -10.14 -2.67 4.61
N ALA A 98 -9.03 -3.41 4.81
CA ALA A 98 -7.84 -2.92 5.52
C ALA A 98 -6.80 -2.27 4.58
N LEU A 99 -6.96 -2.43 3.27
CA LEU A 99 -6.05 -1.92 2.25
C LEU A 99 -5.92 -0.39 2.35
N GLN A 100 -4.68 0.11 2.42
CA GLN A 100 -4.41 1.54 2.31
C GLN A 100 -4.32 1.91 0.83
N VAL A 101 -4.85 3.07 0.44
CA VAL A 101 -4.90 3.48 -0.97
C VAL A 101 -4.26 4.85 -1.18
N VAL A 102 -3.49 4.97 -2.24
CA VAL A 102 -2.97 6.23 -2.74
C VAL A 102 -3.50 6.44 -4.15
N ILE A 103 -4.29 7.48 -4.34
CA ILE A 103 -4.74 7.91 -5.67
C ILE A 103 -3.60 8.67 -6.34
N CYS A 104 -3.19 8.22 -7.52
CA CYS A 104 -2.29 8.95 -8.40
C CYS A 104 -3.12 9.78 -9.38
N THR A 105 -3.03 11.11 -9.31
CA THR A 105 -3.90 12.01 -10.08
C THR A 105 -3.10 13.07 -10.82
N ALA A 106 -3.55 13.47 -12.01
CA ALA A 106 -3.06 14.66 -12.69
C ALA A 106 -3.82 15.90 -12.19
N TYR A 107 -3.24 17.09 -12.40
CA TYR A 107 -3.77 18.36 -11.90
C TYR A 107 -5.20 18.69 -12.40
N SER A 108 -5.64 18.04 -13.48
CA SER A 108 -6.94 18.29 -14.14
C SER A 108 -8.04 17.28 -13.77
N ASP A 109 -7.77 16.39 -12.81
CA ASP A 109 -8.74 15.38 -12.40
C ASP A 109 -9.75 15.96 -11.39
N GLN A 110 -10.68 15.12 -10.93
CA GLN A 110 -11.81 15.52 -10.11
C GLN A 110 -11.39 16.27 -8.82
N PRO A 111 -12.19 17.26 -8.36
CA PRO A 111 -11.96 17.95 -7.11
C PRO A 111 -11.95 16.97 -5.92
N TRP A 112 -11.11 17.25 -4.92
CA TRP A 112 -11.00 16.44 -3.71
C TRP A 112 -12.33 16.23 -2.99
N GLU A 113 -13.19 17.22 -3.00
CA GLU A 113 -14.50 17.17 -2.38
C GLU A 113 -15.37 16.07 -2.98
N GLU A 114 -15.35 15.90 -4.29
CA GLU A 114 -16.12 14.86 -4.99
C GLU A 114 -15.57 13.46 -4.66
N ILE A 115 -14.24 13.31 -4.61
CA ILE A 115 -13.58 12.05 -4.24
C ILE A 115 -13.97 11.68 -2.82
N ARG A 116 -13.88 12.62 -1.88
CA ARG A 116 -14.22 12.41 -0.47
C ARG A 116 -15.68 12.03 -0.28
N ASP A 117 -16.58 12.75 -0.94
CA ASP A 117 -18.03 12.54 -0.79
C ASP A 117 -18.46 11.18 -1.36
N ARG A 118 -17.80 10.71 -2.40
CA ARG A 118 -18.06 9.39 -3.00
C ARG A 118 -17.48 8.25 -2.16
N ILE A 119 -16.26 8.39 -1.68
CA ILE A 119 -15.51 7.30 -1.05
C ILE A 119 -15.78 7.21 0.47
N GLY A 120 -15.94 8.34 1.16
CA GLY A 120 -16.25 8.41 2.60
C GLY A 120 -15.13 7.94 3.55
N ARG A 121 -14.15 7.16 3.09
CA ARG A 121 -13.04 6.61 3.89
C ARG A 121 -11.77 7.43 3.72
N THR A 122 -11.69 8.57 4.38
CA THR A 122 -10.57 9.51 4.22
C THR A 122 -9.32 9.12 5.01
N ASP A 123 -9.44 8.29 6.02
CA ASP A 123 -8.33 7.84 6.86
C ASP A 123 -7.42 6.78 6.19
N GLN A 124 -7.94 6.09 5.17
CA GLN A 124 -7.22 5.09 4.38
C GLN A 124 -6.84 5.55 2.98
N LEU A 125 -7.15 6.81 2.63
CA LEU A 125 -6.97 7.38 1.32
C LEU A 125 -6.01 8.56 1.37
N LEU A 126 -4.96 8.50 0.56
CA LEU A 126 -4.05 9.62 0.31
C LEU A 126 -4.02 9.95 -1.18
N ILE A 127 -3.55 11.15 -1.50
CA ILE A 127 -3.40 11.62 -2.88
C ILE A 127 -1.93 11.83 -3.18
N LEU A 128 -1.49 11.35 -4.33
CA LEU A 128 -0.19 11.60 -4.92
C LEU A 128 -0.38 12.27 -6.27
N GLN A 129 0.09 13.50 -6.39
CA GLN A 129 -0.08 14.28 -7.62
C GLN A 129 1.01 13.94 -8.63
N LYS A 130 0.63 13.70 -9.89
CA LYS A 130 1.58 13.56 -11.02
C LYS A 130 1.99 14.96 -11.55
N PRO A 131 3.29 15.20 -11.86
CA PRO A 131 4.41 14.28 -11.71
C PRO A 131 4.90 14.19 -10.25
N PHE A 132 5.14 12.98 -9.77
CA PHE A 132 5.64 12.73 -8.42
C PHE A 132 7.15 12.43 -8.42
N ASN A 133 7.80 12.64 -7.29
CA ASN A 133 9.21 12.28 -7.11
C ASN A 133 9.38 10.97 -6.32
N SER A 134 10.56 10.38 -6.43
CA SER A 134 10.87 9.10 -5.77
C SER A 134 10.73 9.13 -4.26
N ILE A 135 11.01 10.27 -3.63
CA ILE A 135 10.95 10.44 -2.17
C ILE A 135 9.50 10.40 -1.69
N GLU A 136 8.58 11.04 -2.41
CA GLU A 136 7.15 11.04 -2.08
C GLU A 136 6.58 9.62 -2.11
N VAL A 137 6.85 8.88 -3.18
CA VAL A 137 6.42 7.48 -3.33
C VAL A 137 6.96 6.62 -2.18
N LEU A 138 8.26 6.72 -1.90
CA LEU A 138 8.91 5.93 -0.86
C LEU A 138 8.37 6.26 0.54
N GLN A 139 8.16 7.55 0.84
CA GLN A 139 7.60 7.99 2.13
C GLN A 139 6.17 7.50 2.31
N LEU A 140 5.33 7.64 1.30
CA LEU A 140 3.95 7.15 1.34
C LEU A 140 3.89 5.63 1.51
N ALA A 141 4.66 4.88 0.73
CA ALA A 141 4.72 3.42 0.85
C ALA A 141 5.16 3.00 2.26
N THR A 142 6.24 3.58 2.77
CA THR A 142 6.77 3.26 4.11
C THR A 142 5.77 3.59 5.22
N ALA A 143 5.19 4.79 5.20
CA ALA A 143 4.26 5.24 6.23
C ALA A 143 2.97 4.40 6.25
N LEU A 144 2.41 4.13 5.07
CA LEU A 144 1.17 3.38 4.96
C LEU A 144 1.35 1.89 5.25
N CYS A 145 2.47 1.27 4.87
CA CYS A 145 2.78 -0.10 5.26
C CYS A 145 2.90 -0.21 6.79
N ARG A 146 3.58 0.72 7.45
CA ARG A 146 3.68 0.74 8.92
C ARG A 146 2.33 0.95 9.59
N LYS A 147 1.51 1.86 9.09
CA LYS A 147 0.13 2.08 9.58
C LYS A 147 -0.70 0.80 9.48
N TRP A 148 -0.64 0.13 8.33
CA TRP A 148 -1.34 -1.11 8.07
C TRP A 148 -0.88 -2.24 8.99
N ASP A 149 0.43 -2.43 9.16
CA ASP A 149 1.00 -3.43 10.09
C ASP A 149 0.56 -3.18 11.53
N LEU A 150 0.59 -1.92 11.97
CA LEU A 150 0.17 -1.55 13.32
C LEU A 150 -1.32 -1.84 13.54
N ALA A 151 -2.16 -1.47 12.60
CA ALA A 151 -3.59 -1.73 12.67
C ALA A 151 -3.91 -3.23 12.76
N ARG A 152 -3.21 -4.07 11.99
CA ARG A 152 -3.34 -5.53 12.04
C ARG A 152 -2.89 -6.12 13.38
N LYS A 153 -1.77 -5.65 13.93
CA LYS A 153 -1.29 -6.08 15.24
C LYS A 153 -2.30 -5.77 16.33
N VAL A 154 -2.84 -4.54 16.34
CA VAL A 154 -3.86 -4.13 17.30
C VAL A 154 -5.13 -4.97 17.16
N ALA A 155 -5.62 -5.20 15.95
CA ALA A 155 -6.79 -6.03 15.71
C ALA A 155 -6.60 -7.47 16.20
N GLY A 156 -5.42 -8.05 15.98
CA GLY A 156 -5.07 -9.38 16.49
C GLY A 156 -5.08 -9.45 18.03
N GLN A 157 -4.46 -8.47 18.70
CA GLN A 157 -4.43 -8.40 20.17
C GLN A 157 -5.83 -8.23 20.77
N VAL A 158 -6.67 -7.40 20.16
CA VAL A 158 -8.07 -7.21 20.61
C VAL A 158 -8.85 -8.52 20.49
N SER A 159 -8.69 -9.25 19.40
CA SER A 159 -9.35 -10.55 19.20
C SER A 159 -8.92 -11.59 20.25
N GLU A 160 -7.62 -11.67 20.53
CA GLU A 160 -7.06 -12.57 21.55
C GLU A 160 -7.57 -12.24 22.96
N LEU A 161 -7.57 -10.95 23.32
CA LEU A 161 -8.11 -10.50 24.61
C LEU A 161 -9.59 -10.81 24.73
N SER A 162 -10.39 -10.63 23.68
CA SER A 162 -11.81 -10.95 23.70
C SER A 162 -12.06 -12.43 23.98
N GLN A 163 -11.28 -13.32 23.34
CA GLN A 163 -11.36 -14.76 23.58
C GLN A 163 -11.03 -15.12 25.02
N LEU A 164 -9.96 -14.54 25.58
CA LEU A 164 -9.57 -14.76 26.98
C LEU A 164 -10.66 -14.29 27.98
N VAL A 165 -11.30 -13.16 27.70
CA VAL A 165 -12.41 -12.65 28.54
C VAL A 165 -13.60 -13.60 28.49
N ASP A 166 -13.95 -14.10 27.31
CA ASP A 166 -15.08 -15.03 27.15
C ASP A 166 -14.81 -16.35 27.88
N GLU A 167 -13.60 -16.91 27.73
CA GLU A 167 -13.16 -18.13 28.44
C GLU A 167 -13.25 -17.95 29.96
N ARG A 168 -12.70 -16.87 30.49
CA ARG A 168 -12.76 -16.56 31.94
C ARG A 168 -14.16 -16.34 32.44
N THR A 169 -15.02 -15.70 31.64
CA THR A 169 -16.41 -15.47 32.01
C THR A 169 -17.21 -16.77 32.07
N MET A 170 -16.92 -17.72 31.21
CA MET A 170 -17.53 -19.07 31.23
C MET A 170 -17.08 -19.87 32.47
N GLU A 171 -15.76 -19.84 32.77
CA GLU A 171 -15.23 -20.50 33.97
C GLU A 171 -15.88 -19.99 35.29
N LEU A 172 -16.15 -18.70 35.41
CA LEU A 172 -16.73 -18.08 36.60
C LEU A 172 -18.23 -18.34 36.73
N ARG A 173 -18.93 -18.83 35.73
CA ARG A 173 -20.37 -19.16 35.76
C ARG A 173 -20.66 -20.62 36.10
N GLN A 174 -19.63 -21.45 36.26
CA GLN A 174 -19.74 -22.83 36.74
C GLN A 174 -19.56 -22.89 38.27
#